data_2a93591a48d7b39c1ddbf8a4448ccf03
#
_entry.id   2a93591a48d7b39c1ddbf8a4448ccf03
#
_cell.length_a   1.000
_cell.length_b   1.000
_cell.length_c   1.000
_cell.angle_alpha   90.00
_cell.angle_beta   90.00
_cell.angle_gamma   90.00
#
_symmetry.space_group_name_H-M   'P 1'
#
loop_
_entity.id
_entity.type
_entity.pdbx_description
1 polymer ?
#
loop_
_entity_poly.entity_id
_entity_poly.type
_entity_poly.pdbx_seq_one_letter_code
_entity_poly.pdbx_strand_id
1 'polypeptide(L)'
;MGQKTHPIGFRLGTTRDWVSHWFGVNPRDYRVQVLEDHKIREHINNDLGDSSGISHIQIQRNSEDLAINIHTSRPGIVIGRGGSNVDKLRNSIEKITSKKANISITEIRQPDLNAKLVAQNIAEQIERRVAIKRAMRQVGNRCIQNGAKGIKILISGRLGGADIARSDKMIEGRVPLHTLRAEIDYAIAEAKTTYGIIGVKVWIYNGEVGAIDKGLSDRAVQRVEESISQNKEILEIKENDEKQSTPKDSKKTQASPIREILETPNSISTESNQS
;
A
#
# COMPACT_ATOMS: atom_id res chain seq x y z
N MET A 1 -19.01 28.54 1.73
CA MET A 1 -18.73 27.10 1.54
C MET A 1 -17.62 26.71 2.49
N GLY A 2 -17.80 25.62 3.25
CA GLY A 2 -16.75 25.12 4.16
C GLY A 2 -15.51 24.62 3.43
N GLN A 3 -14.38 24.69 4.09
CA GLN A 3 -13.12 24.13 3.60
C GLN A 3 -13.19 22.59 3.60
N LYS A 4 -12.51 21.96 2.64
CA LYS A 4 -12.48 20.50 2.50
C LYS A 4 -11.14 19.98 3.01
N THR A 5 -11.19 19.00 3.89
CA THR A 5 -10.01 18.30 4.39
C THR A 5 -9.33 17.50 3.28
N HIS A 6 -8.00 17.38 3.34
CA HIS A 6 -7.24 16.55 2.42
C HIS A 6 -7.63 15.07 2.61
N PRO A 7 -8.05 14.34 1.56
CA PRO A 7 -8.61 13.00 1.72
C PRO A 7 -7.63 11.98 2.33
N ILE A 8 -6.36 12.05 1.93
CA ILE A 8 -5.31 11.18 2.47
C ILE A 8 -5.00 11.59 3.92
N GLY A 9 -4.79 12.90 4.19
CA GLY A 9 -4.49 13.38 5.54
C GLY A 9 -5.57 13.04 6.57
N PHE A 10 -6.85 13.05 6.17
CA PHE A 10 -7.96 12.63 7.02
C PHE A 10 -7.92 11.15 7.40
N ARG A 11 -7.27 10.31 6.58
CA ARG A 11 -7.22 8.85 6.72
C ARG A 11 -5.89 8.30 7.24
N LEU A 12 -4.90 9.16 7.44
CA LEU A 12 -3.60 8.75 8.02
C LEU A 12 -3.78 8.22 9.45
N GLY A 13 -3.10 7.12 9.74
CA GLY A 13 -3.16 6.44 11.02
C GLY A 13 -4.44 5.60 11.25
N THR A 14 -5.37 5.55 10.29
CA THR A 14 -6.58 4.72 10.37
C THR A 14 -6.63 3.71 9.23
N THR A 15 -6.87 4.17 8.00
CA THR A 15 -6.96 3.31 6.81
C THR A 15 -5.74 3.38 5.91
N ARG A 16 -4.94 4.44 6.06
CA ARG A 16 -3.68 4.63 5.32
C ARG A 16 -2.52 4.86 6.26
N ASP A 17 -1.38 4.35 5.86
CA ASP A 17 -0.11 4.54 6.54
C ASP A 17 0.71 5.68 5.91
N TRP A 18 1.80 6.05 6.57
CA TRP A 18 2.72 7.10 6.16
C TRP A 18 3.58 6.66 4.97
N VAL A 19 4.04 7.61 4.19
CA VAL A 19 4.95 7.35 3.05
C VAL A 19 6.41 7.27 3.49
N SER A 20 6.76 7.93 4.60
CA SER A 20 8.10 7.86 5.20
C SER A 20 8.01 7.15 6.53
N HIS A 21 8.71 6.02 6.68
CA HIS A 21 8.70 5.18 7.88
C HIS A 21 9.98 5.38 8.70
N TRP A 22 10.16 6.57 9.23
CA TRP A 22 11.27 6.90 10.11
C TRP A 22 10.94 8.11 11.00
N PHE A 23 11.64 8.22 12.10
CA PHE A 23 11.53 9.35 13.03
C PHE A 23 12.91 9.70 13.59
N GLY A 24 13.25 10.99 13.58
CA GLY A 24 14.51 11.48 14.14
C GLY A 24 14.37 11.77 15.63
N VAL A 25 15.29 11.25 16.44
CA VAL A 25 15.28 11.43 17.89
C VAL A 25 15.54 12.91 18.25
N ASN A 26 16.49 13.56 17.57
CA ASN A 26 16.83 14.95 17.81
C ASN A 26 16.12 15.89 16.83
N PRO A 27 15.55 17.01 17.27
CA PRO A 27 14.88 17.97 16.38
C PRO A 27 15.79 18.55 15.27
N ARG A 28 17.09 18.66 15.55
CA ARG A 28 18.08 19.14 14.56
C ARG A 28 18.27 18.12 13.44
N ASP A 29 18.48 16.86 13.81
CA ASP A 29 18.66 15.76 12.86
C ASP A 29 17.39 15.51 12.05
N TYR A 30 16.23 15.57 12.70
CA TYR A 30 14.93 15.47 12.03
C TYR A 30 14.77 16.51 10.92
N ARG A 31 15.09 17.78 11.21
CA ARG A 31 15.01 18.84 10.20
C ARG A 31 15.91 18.60 8.99
N VAL A 32 17.14 18.14 9.22
CA VAL A 32 18.09 17.84 8.14
C VAL A 32 17.57 16.66 7.30
N GLN A 33 17.13 15.61 7.94
CA GLN A 33 16.62 14.40 7.27
C GLN A 33 15.37 14.66 6.43
N VAL A 34 14.44 15.51 6.90
CA VAL A 34 13.26 15.92 6.11
C VAL A 34 13.66 16.69 4.84
N LEU A 35 14.63 17.59 4.96
CA LEU A 35 15.14 18.33 3.79
C LEU A 35 15.87 17.40 2.80
N GLU A 36 16.61 16.43 3.29
CA GLU A 36 17.22 15.40 2.45
C GLU A 36 16.17 14.56 1.72
N ASP A 37 15.11 14.09 2.41
CA ASP A 37 14.02 13.35 1.79
C ASP A 37 13.33 14.15 0.69
N HIS A 38 13.14 15.44 0.89
CA HIS A 38 12.58 16.32 -0.14
C HIS A 38 13.49 16.38 -1.37
N LYS A 39 14.79 16.61 -1.16
CA LYS A 39 15.78 16.62 -2.25
C LYS A 39 15.85 15.28 -2.99
N ILE A 40 15.80 14.16 -2.27
CA ILE A 40 15.78 12.81 -2.88
C ILE A 40 14.57 12.65 -3.79
N ARG A 41 13.36 13.00 -3.29
CA ARG A 41 12.13 12.90 -4.08
C ARG A 41 12.17 13.79 -5.32
N GLU A 42 12.64 15.01 -5.17
CA GLU A 42 12.79 15.96 -6.26
C GLU A 42 13.81 15.45 -7.30
N HIS A 43 14.97 14.97 -6.86
CA HIS A 43 15.99 14.41 -7.74
C HIS A 43 15.48 13.19 -8.53
N ILE A 44 14.83 12.24 -7.87
CA ILE A 44 14.23 11.07 -8.53
C ILE A 44 13.17 11.49 -9.57
N ASN A 45 12.31 12.44 -9.24
CA ASN A 45 11.29 12.92 -10.18
C ASN A 45 11.90 13.66 -11.38
N ASN A 46 12.97 14.44 -11.17
CA ASN A 46 13.63 15.17 -12.24
C ASN A 46 14.43 14.25 -13.16
N ASP A 47 15.15 13.27 -12.62
CA ASP A 47 15.99 12.35 -13.40
C ASP A 47 15.16 11.37 -14.24
N LEU A 48 14.08 10.84 -13.65
CA LEU A 48 13.26 9.84 -14.31
C LEU A 48 12.12 10.44 -15.15
N GLY A 49 11.73 11.68 -14.86
CA GLY A 49 10.67 12.40 -15.56
C GLY A 49 9.29 11.75 -15.43
N ASP A 50 8.31 12.39 -16.04
CA ASP A 50 6.89 11.95 -16.00
C ASP A 50 6.68 10.63 -16.76
N SER A 51 7.52 10.32 -17.74
CA SER A 51 7.43 9.11 -18.56
C SER A 51 7.64 7.80 -17.79
N SER A 52 8.29 7.86 -16.63
CA SER A 52 8.55 6.72 -15.76
C SER A 52 7.32 6.21 -15.01
N GLY A 53 6.26 7.02 -14.91
CA GLY A 53 5.01 6.65 -14.25
C GLY A 53 5.19 6.33 -12.77
N ILE A 54 5.88 7.19 -12.04
CA ILE A 54 6.09 7.06 -10.58
C ILE A 54 4.84 7.47 -9.84
N SER A 55 4.30 6.56 -9.03
CA SER A 55 3.19 6.83 -8.14
C SER A 55 3.65 7.50 -6.84
N HIS A 56 4.40 6.79 -6.04
CA HIS A 56 4.94 7.28 -4.78
C HIS A 56 6.30 6.65 -4.48
N ILE A 57 7.05 7.32 -3.62
CA ILE A 57 8.38 6.91 -3.19
C ILE A 57 8.32 6.73 -1.69
N GLN A 58 8.55 5.51 -1.21
CA GLN A 58 8.65 5.21 0.21
C GLN A 58 10.11 5.31 0.63
N ILE A 59 10.35 5.97 1.76
CA ILE A 59 11.68 6.16 2.32
C ILE A 59 11.70 5.61 3.74
N GLN A 60 12.63 4.70 3.99
CA GLN A 60 12.90 4.16 5.32
C GLN A 60 14.35 4.47 5.66
N ARG A 61 14.58 5.01 6.85
CA ARG A 61 15.91 5.38 7.34
C ARG A 61 16.29 4.56 8.55
N ASN A 62 17.43 3.94 8.45
CA ASN A 62 18.15 3.36 9.57
C ASN A 62 19.33 4.26 9.94
N SER A 63 20.10 3.89 10.97
CA SER A 63 21.25 4.69 11.42
C SER A 63 22.28 4.88 10.31
N GLU A 64 22.60 3.86 9.53
CA GLU A 64 23.64 3.86 8.50
C GLU A 64 23.10 3.71 7.09
N ASP A 65 21.94 3.06 6.93
CA ASP A 65 21.38 2.71 5.63
C ASP A 65 20.12 3.53 5.33
N LEU A 66 19.92 3.80 4.05
CA LEU A 66 18.74 4.43 3.48
C LEU A 66 18.07 3.45 2.51
N ALA A 67 16.87 3.00 2.81
CA ALA A 67 16.10 2.17 1.90
C ALA A 67 15.02 2.99 1.20
N ILE A 68 15.06 3.00 -0.13
CA ILE A 68 14.12 3.74 -0.98
C ILE A 68 13.37 2.75 -1.85
N ASN A 69 12.04 2.70 -1.70
CA ASN A 69 11.19 1.89 -2.55
C ASN A 69 10.39 2.78 -3.51
N ILE A 70 10.62 2.59 -4.81
CA ILE A 70 9.98 3.36 -5.88
C ILE A 70 8.84 2.53 -6.46
N HIS A 71 7.61 3.01 -6.28
CA HIS A 71 6.42 2.40 -6.87
C HIS A 71 6.13 3.02 -8.24
N THR A 72 6.24 2.20 -9.29
CA THR A 72 6.09 2.66 -10.68
C THR A 72 5.21 1.72 -11.50
N SER A 73 4.55 2.27 -12.52
CA SER A 73 3.83 1.48 -13.53
C SER A 73 4.74 0.96 -14.65
N ARG A 74 5.97 1.52 -14.78
CA ARG A 74 6.91 1.19 -15.87
C ARG A 74 8.30 0.90 -15.33
N PRO A 75 8.50 -0.23 -14.63
CA PRO A 75 9.77 -0.54 -13.96
C PRO A 75 10.96 -0.58 -14.92
N GLY A 76 10.76 -0.99 -16.18
CA GLY A 76 11.83 -1.04 -17.18
C GLY A 76 12.50 0.30 -17.48
N ILE A 77 11.73 1.41 -17.42
CA ILE A 77 12.29 2.76 -17.64
C ILE A 77 13.14 3.19 -16.44
N VAL A 78 12.67 2.87 -15.22
CA VAL A 78 13.37 3.20 -13.98
C VAL A 78 14.67 2.39 -13.85
N ILE A 79 14.64 1.10 -14.18
CA ILE A 79 15.82 0.21 -14.12
C ILE A 79 16.84 0.61 -15.17
N GLY A 80 16.38 0.92 -16.39
CA GLY A 80 17.24 1.18 -17.52
C GLY A 80 17.94 -0.06 -18.09
N ARG A 81 18.77 0.12 -19.08
CA ARG A 81 19.53 -0.98 -19.71
C ARG A 81 20.58 -1.51 -18.73
N GLY A 82 20.43 -2.79 -18.32
CA GLY A 82 21.39 -3.44 -17.41
C GLY A 82 21.51 -2.79 -16.03
N GLY A 83 20.48 -2.05 -15.56
CA GLY A 83 20.51 -1.41 -14.24
C GLY A 83 21.18 -0.03 -14.19
N SER A 84 21.64 0.49 -15.34
CA SER A 84 22.43 1.73 -15.41
C SER A 84 21.77 2.96 -14.78
N ASN A 85 20.43 3.06 -14.85
CA ASN A 85 19.72 4.20 -14.26
C ASN A 85 19.65 4.08 -12.72
N VAL A 86 19.42 2.88 -12.19
CA VAL A 86 19.41 2.62 -10.76
C VAL A 86 20.77 2.90 -10.13
N ASP A 87 21.86 2.48 -10.79
CA ASP A 87 23.21 2.74 -10.29
C ASP A 87 23.57 4.23 -10.30
N LYS A 88 23.15 4.97 -11.32
CA LYS A 88 23.30 6.42 -11.38
C LYS A 88 22.52 7.10 -10.24
N LEU A 89 21.26 6.72 -10.04
CA LEU A 89 20.42 7.24 -8.97
C LEU A 89 21.01 6.93 -7.60
N ARG A 90 21.49 5.69 -7.36
CA ARG A 90 22.15 5.30 -6.13
C ARG A 90 23.33 6.22 -5.83
N ASN A 91 24.26 6.35 -6.79
CA ASN A 91 25.45 7.19 -6.63
C ASN A 91 25.11 8.67 -6.37
N SER A 92 24.05 9.18 -7.00
CA SER A 92 23.58 10.56 -6.80
C SER A 92 22.99 10.75 -5.41
N ILE A 93 22.18 9.80 -4.94
CA ILE A 93 21.55 9.84 -3.63
C ILE A 93 22.59 9.70 -2.51
N GLU A 94 23.57 8.81 -2.67
CA GLU A 94 24.68 8.66 -1.71
C GLU A 94 25.51 9.93 -1.57
N LYS A 95 25.68 10.71 -2.66
CA LYS A 95 26.32 12.01 -2.60
C LYS A 95 25.51 13.06 -1.83
N ILE A 96 24.17 12.97 -1.88
CA ILE A 96 23.27 13.91 -1.17
C ILE A 96 23.21 13.60 0.32
N THR A 97 23.15 12.32 0.68
CA THR A 97 22.87 11.85 2.06
C THR A 97 24.11 11.41 2.81
N SER A 98 25.25 11.19 2.11
CA SER A 98 26.47 10.58 2.67
C SER A 98 26.22 9.24 3.37
N LYS A 99 25.11 8.58 3.07
CA LYS A 99 24.69 7.26 3.59
C LYS A 99 24.56 6.26 2.44
N LYS A 100 24.70 4.98 2.77
CA LYS A 100 24.52 3.92 1.80
C LYS A 100 23.05 3.81 1.39
N ALA A 101 22.76 3.88 0.08
CA ALA A 101 21.40 3.87 -0.45
C ALA A 101 21.05 2.53 -1.10
N ASN A 102 20.00 1.88 -0.61
CA ASN A 102 19.41 0.69 -1.21
C ASN A 102 18.11 1.08 -1.94
N ILE A 103 18.10 0.91 -3.27
CA ILE A 103 16.93 1.23 -4.10
C ILE A 103 16.23 -0.07 -4.48
N SER A 104 14.95 -0.18 -4.13
CA SER A 104 14.06 -1.23 -4.58
C SER A 104 12.96 -0.65 -5.48
N ILE A 105 12.50 -1.43 -6.46
CA ILE A 105 11.48 -1.01 -7.41
C ILE A 105 10.31 -1.98 -7.33
N THR A 106 9.13 -1.45 -7.04
CA THR A 106 7.88 -2.21 -6.97
C THR A 106 6.99 -1.83 -8.14
N GLU A 107 6.54 -2.81 -8.90
CA GLU A 107 5.60 -2.61 -10.00
C GLU A 107 4.17 -2.44 -9.51
N ILE A 108 3.48 -1.45 -10.07
CA ILE A 108 2.04 -1.25 -9.89
C ILE A 108 1.30 -1.96 -11.02
N ARG A 109 0.66 -3.09 -10.71
CA ARG A 109 -0.05 -3.92 -11.70
C ARG A 109 -1.29 -3.23 -12.29
N GLN A 110 -1.96 -2.38 -11.51
CA GLN A 110 -3.18 -1.69 -11.91
C GLN A 110 -2.99 -0.17 -11.84
N PRO A 111 -2.38 0.46 -12.85
CA PRO A 111 -2.10 1.89 -12.86
C PRO A 111 -3.36 2.75 -12.88
N ASP A 112 -4.45 2.26 -13.46
CA ASP A 112 -5.72 2.98 -13.56
C ASP A 112 -6.48 3.10 -12.22
N LEU A 113 -6.08 2.36 -11.17
CA LEU A 113 -6.60 2.51 -9.82
C LEU A 113 -5.76 3.45 -8.94
N ASN A 114 -4.64 3.95 -9.46
CA ASN A 114 -3.77 4.87 -8.74
C ASN A 114 -4.03 6.33 -9.16
N ALA A 115 -4.47 7.15 -8.22
CA ALA A 115 -4.87 8.53 -8.51
C ALA A 115 -3.73 9.38 -9.10
N LYS A 116 -2.46 9.15 -8.69
CA LYS A 116 -1.31 9.91 -9.18
C LYS A 116 -1.06 9.64 -10.67
N LEU A 117 -1.06 8.36 -11.05
CA LEU A 117 -0.84 7.95 -12.44
C LEU A 117 -1.99 8.39 -13.36
N VAL A 118 -3.20 8.29 -12.86
CA VAL A 118 -4.40 8.76 -13.57
C VAL A 118 -4.38 10.28 -13.77
N ALA A 119 -3.99 11.04 -12.74
CA ALA A 119 -3.88 12.49 -12.84
C ALA A 119 -2.79 12.92 -13.84
N GLN A 120 -1.63 12.26 -13.83
CA GLN A 120 -0.55 12.48 -14.80
C GLN A 120 -0.99 12.16 -16.24
N ASN A 121 -1.67 11.03 -16.44
CA ASN A 121 -2.20 10.66 -17.75
C ASN A 121 -3.18 11.72 -18.30
N ILE A 122 -4.08 12.26 -17.45
CA ILE A 122 -4.99 13.34 -17.85
C ILE A 122 -4.19 14.61 -18.21
N ALA A 123 -3.18 14.97 -17.39
CA ALA A 123 -2.33 16.12 -17.63
C ALA A 123 -1.61 16.03 -18.99
N GLU A 124 -0.98 14.88 -19.27
CA GLU A 124 -0.34 14.61 -20.57
C GLU A 124 -1.31 14.72 -21.75
N GLN A 125 -2.53 14.19 -21.61
CA GLN A 125 -3.54 14.30 -22.66
C GLN A 125 -3.93 15.75 -22.93
N ILE A 126 -4.04 16.58 -21.87
CA ILE A 126 -4.34 18.02 -22.01
C ILE A 126 -3.20 18.75 -22.71
N GLU A 127 -1.95 18.44 -22.37
CA GLU A 127 -0.76 18.99 -23.00
C GLU A 127 -0.70 18.64 -24.50
N ARG A 128 -1.12 17.43 -24.85
CA ARG A 128 -1.29 16.97 -26.24
C ARG A 128 -2.54 17.54 -26.93
N ARG A 129 -3.21 18.52 -26.31
CA ARG A 129 -4.39 19.23 -26.83
C ARG A 129 -5.62 18.35 -27.07
N VAL A 130 -5.77 17.26 -26.32
CA VAL A 130 -6.99 16.47 -26.33
C VAL A 130 -8.11 17.26 -25.64
N ALA A 131 -9.33 17.17 -26.17
CA ALA A 131 -10.49 17.83 -25.56
C ALA A 131 -10.72 17.35 -24.13
N ILE A 132 -10.77 18.26 -23.16
CA ILE A 132 -10.79 18.01 -21.71
C ILE A 132 -11.93 17.06 -21.34
N LYS A 133 -13.15 17.31 -21.83
CA LYS A 133 -14.30 16.44 -21.55
C LYS A 133 -14.11 15.01 -22.08
N ARG A 134 -13.43 14.85 -23.22
CA ARG A 134 -13.10 13.53 -23.78
C ARG A 134 -12.07 12.81 -22.92
N ALA A 135 -11.00 13.50 -22.52
CA ALA A 135 -9.97 12.95 -21.65
C ALA A 135 -10.57 12.47 -20.32
N MET A 136 -11.39 13.30 -19.66
CA MET A 136 -12.06 12.91 -18.41
C MET A 136 -12.91 11.65 -18.56
N ARG A 137 -13.79 11.59 -19.60
CA ARG A 137 -14.66 10.44 -19.82
C ARG A 137 -13.88 9.16 -20.12
N GLN A 138 -12.87 9.26 -20.98
CA GLN A 138 -12.05 8.10 -21.36
C GLN A 138 -11.36 7.50 -20.14
N VAL A 139 -10.76 8.35 -19.30
CA VAL A 139 -10.06 7.90 -18.10
C VAL A 139 -11.05 7.42 -17.03
N GLY A 140 -12.17 8.13 -16.82
CA GLY A 140 -13.20 7.72 -15.87
C GLY A 140 -13.75 6.33 -16.17
N ASN A 141 -14.17 6.09 -17.42
CA ASN A 141 -14.68 4.78 -17.86
C ASN A 141 -13.63 3.67 -17.65
N ARG A 142 -12.34 3.93 -17.96
CA ARG A 142 -11.27 2.97 -17.76
C ARG A 142 -11.08 2.61 -16.28
N CYS A 143 -11.10 3.60 -15.39
CA CYS A 143 -11.01 3.37 -13.95
C CYS A 143 -12.15 2.51 -13.42
N ILE A 144 -13.40 2.78 -13.85
CA ILE A 144 -14.57 1.97 -13.46
C ILE A 144 -14.48 0.55 -14.01
N GLN A 145 -14.06 0.37 -15.26
CA GLN A 145 -13.86 -0.95 -15.87
C GLN A 145 -12.81 -1.78 -15.13
N ASN A 146 -11.77 -1.12 -14.60
CA ASN A 146 -10.70 -1.77 -13.83
C ASN A 146 -11.05 -2.01 -12.36
N GLY A 147 -12.30 -1.71 -11.95
CA GLY A 147 -12.84 -2.09 -10.64
C GLY A 147 -12.92 -0.96 -9.62
N ALA A 148 -12.68 0.30 -9.99
CA ALA A 148 -12.96 1.42 -9.10
C ALA A 148 -14.47 1.52 -8.84
N LYS A 149 -14.87 1.68 -7.57
CA LYS A 149 -16.28 1.86 -7.18
C LYS A 149 -16.78 3.29 -7.44
N GLY A 150 -15.87 4.20 -7.71
CA GLY A 150 -16.19 5.56 -8.10
C GLY A 150 -14.96 6.42 -8.35
N ILE A 151 -15.13 7.39 -9.21
CA ILE A 151 -14.11 8.38 -9.55
C ILE A 151 -14.69 9.78 -9.58
N LYS A 152 -13.89 10.74 -9.14
CA LYS A 152 -14.18 12.17 -9.26
C LYS A 152 -12.95 12.87 -9.83
N ILE A 153 -13.15 13.59 -10.91
CA ILE A 153 -12.13 14.39 -11.57
C ILE A 153 -12.56 15.86 -11.53
N LEU A 154 -11.66 16.73 -11.17
CA LEU A 154 -11.85 18.19 -11.21
C LEU A 154 -10.66 18.81 -11.95
N ILE A 155 -10.95 19.51 -13.02
CA ILE A 155 -9.95 20.23 -13.82
C ILE A 155 -10.25 21.72 -13.72
N SER A 156 -9.25 22.53 -13.43
CA SER A 156 -9.40 23.97 -13.24
C SER A 156 -8.26 24.73 -13.91
N GLY A 157 -8.61 25.88 -14.48
CA GLY A 157 -7.68 26.74 -15.21
C GLY A 157 -8.30 27.35 -16.46
N ARG A 158 -7.46 27.81 -17.40
CA ARG A 158 -7.89 28.35 -18.71
C ARG A 158 -8.21 27.20 -19.67
N LEU A 159 -9.38 26.60 -19.49
CA LEU A 159 -9.79 25.40 -20.23
C LEU A 159 -9.99 25.71 -21.72
N GLY A 160 -9.24 24.99 -22.56
CA GLY A 160 -9.26 25.19 -24.01
C GLY A 160 -8.71 26.54 -24.49
N GLY A 161 -7.89 27.22 -23.65
CA GLY A 161 -7.31 28.53 -23.97
C GLY A 161 -8.22 29.71 -23.69
N ALA A 162 -9.35 29.51 -22.99
CA ALA A 162 -10.27 30.60 -22.64
C ALA A 162 -9.58 31.67 -21.77
N ASP A 163 -9.94 32.96 -21.96
CA ASP A 163 -9.34 34.06 -21.18
C ASP A 163 -9.71 33.99 -19.70
N ILE A 164 -10.92 33.59 -19.40
CA ILE A 164 -11.42 33.45 -18.03
C ILE A 164 -11.25 32.00 -17.58
N ALA A 165 -10.56 31.82 -16.43
CA ALA A 165 -10.41 30.52 -15.82
C ALA A 165 -11.74 29.95 -15.32
N ARG A 166 -11.97 28.68 -15.57
CA ARG A 166 -13.16 27.96 -15.11
C ARG A 166 -12.78 26.57 -14.63
N SER A 167 -13.72 25.88 -14.01
CA SER A 167 -13.53 24.51 -13.53
C SER A 167 -14.60 23.60 -14.13
N ASP A 168 -14.16 22.45 -14.65
CA ASP A 168 -15.01 21.33 -15.07
C ASP A 168 -14.85 20.17 -14.08
N LYS A 169 -15.98 19.54 -13.72
CA LYS A 169 -16.00 18.37 -12.84
C LYS A 169 -16.72 17.22 -13.50
N MET A 170 -16.22 16.00 -13.25
CA MET A 170 -16.89 14.76 -13.61
C MET A 170 -16.90 13.84 -12.39
N ILE A 171 -18.02 13.19 -12.16
CA ILE A 171 -18.19 12.20 -11.08
C ILE A 171 -18.90 11.01 -11.70
N GLU A 172 -18.29 9.83 -11.53
CA GLU A 172 -18.89 8.55 -11.91
C GLU A 172 -18.81 7.60 -10.71
N GLY A 173 -19.89 6.87 -10.46
CA GLY A 173 -20.00 6.03 -9.27
C GLY A 173 -20.13 6.85 -7.98
N ARG A 174 -19.69 6.26 -6.86
CA ARG A 174 -19.81 6.83 -5.51
C ARG A 174 -18.44 7.23 -4.96
N VAL A 175 -18.31 8.44 -4.42
CA VAL A 175 -17.05 8.91 -3.78
C VAL A 175 -17.37 9.47 -2.39
N PRO A 176 -17.41 8.62 -1.34
CA PRO A 176 -17.81 9.00 0.01
C PRO A 176 -16.65 9.65 0.78
N LEU A 177 -16.44 10.97 0.58
CA LEU A 177 -15.31 11.69 1.18
C LEU A 177 -15.35 11.77 2.71
N HIS A 178 -16.56 11.74 3.31
CA HIS A 178 -16.75 11.85 4.76
C HIS A 178 -16.64 10.51 5.48
N THR A 179 -16.71 9.38 4.77
CA THR A 179 -16.60 8.04 5.37
C THR A 179 -15.14 7.70 5.59
N LEU A 180 -14.72 7.54 6.86
CA LEU A 180 -13.33 7.27 7.23
C LEU A 180 -12.84 5.91 6.73
N ARG A 181 -13.69 4.88 6.82
CA ARG A 181 -13.40 3.51 6.34
C ARG A 181 -13.31 3.37 4.82
N ALA A 182 -13.71 4.39 4.06
CA ALA A 182 -13.62 4.38 2.61
C ALA A 182 -12.16 4.58 2.16
N GLU A 183 -11.65 3.65 1.35
CA GLU A 183 -10.34 3.78 0.74
C GLU A 183 -10.43 4.72 -0.45
N ILE A 184 -9.92 5.94 -0.28
CA ILE A 184 -9.91 6.95 -1.32
C ILE A 184 -8.47 7.35 -1.61
N ASP A 185 -8.06 7.14 -2.85
CA ASP A 185 -6.81 7.67 -3.37
C ASP A 185 -7.03 9.05 -3.97
N TYR A 186 -6.05 9.95 -3.76
CA TYR A 186 -6.14 11.34 -4.18
C TYR A 186 -4.80 11.82 -4.72
N ALA A 187 -4.85 12.50 -5.86
CA ALA A 187 -3.66 13.14 -6.39
C ALA A 187 -3.98 14.42 -7.16
N ILE A 188 -2.95 15.23 -7.28
CA ILE A 188 -2.92 16.46 -8.06
C ILE A 188 -1.84 16.31 -9.12
N ALA A 189 -2.15 16.75 -10.34
CA ALA A 189 -1.19 16.93 -11.41
C ALA A 189 -1.41 18.29 -12.10
N GLU A 190 -0.36 18.79 -12.70
CA GLU A 190 -0.36 20.06 -13.41
C GLU A 190 -0.06 19.82 -14.88
N ALA A 191 -0.92 20.28 -15.77
CA ALA A 191 -0.69 20.28 -17.21
C ALA A 191 -0.15 21.66 -17.65
N LYS A 192 1.04 21.68 -18.20
CA LYS A 192 1.69 22.89 -18.70
C LYS A 192 1.26 23.15 -20.13
N THR A 193 0.41 24.16 -20.32
CA THR A 193 -0.09 24.55 -21.65
C THR A 193 0.48 25.89 -22.09
N THR A 194 0.35 26.21 -23.38
CA THR A 194 0.78 27.50 -23.93
C THR A 194 0.05 28.70 -23.32
N TYR A 195 -1.14 28.48 -22.75
CA TYR A 195 -1.97 29.52 -22.11
C TYR A 195 -1.84 29.56 -20.58
N GLY A 196 -0.96 28.75 -20.01
CA GLY A 196 -0.75 28.65 -18.56
C GLY A 196 -0.92 27.24 -18.04
N ILE A 197 -0.94 27.09 -16.70
CA ILE A 197 -1.04 25.83 -16.01
C ILE A 197 -2.51 25.47 -15.77
N ILE A 198 -2.88 24.23 -16.07
CA ILE A 198 -4.19 23.65 -15.77
C ILE A 198 -3.99 22.62 -14.66
N GLY A 199 -4.68 22.81 -13.52
CA GLY A 199 -4.63 21.89 -12.39
C GLY A 199 -5.65 20.77 -12.57
N VAL A 200 -5.20 19.53 -12.39
CA VAL A 200 -6.00 18.30 -12.42
C VAL A 200 -6.03 17.70 -11.04
N LYS A 201 -7.21 17.49 -10.46
CA LYS A 201 -7.41 16.80 -9.17
C LYS A 201 -8.24 15.55 -9.40
N VAL A 202 -7.76 14.42 -8.92
CA VAL A 202 -8.40 13.11 -9.08
C VAL A 202 -8.63 12.48 -7.72
N TRP A 203 -9.82 11.93 -7.52
CA TRP A 203 -10.19 11.08 -6.37
C TRP A 203 -10.68 9.75 -6.92
N ILE A 204 -10.13 8.65 -6.46
CA ILE A 204 -10.53 7.29 -6.83
C ILE A 204 -10.97 6.58 -5.57
N TYR A 205 -12.16 6.02 -5.60
CA TYR A 205 -12.71 5.22 -4.52
C TYR A 205 -12.59 3.74 -4.88
N ASN A 206 -11.73 3.01 -4.17
CA ASN A 206 -11.48 1.58 -4.38
C ASN A 206 -12.46 0.69 -3.61
N GLY A 207 -12.95 1.16 -2.46
CA GLY A 207 -13.86 0.38 -1.62
C GLY A 207 -13.78 0.76 -0.15
N GLU A 208 -14.38 -0.03 0.70
CA GLU A 208 -14.31 0.15 2.15
C GLU A 208 -13.34 -0.87 2.75
N VAL A 209 -12.44 -0.41 3.61
CA VAL A 209 -11.52 -1.29 4.36
C VAL A 209 -12.35 -2.06 5.40
N GLY A 210 -12.17 -3.39 5.46
CA GLY A 210 -12.96 -4.26 6.34
C GLY A 210 -14.35 -4.62 5.81
N ALA A 211 -14.75 -4.14 4.63
CA ALA A 211 -15.85 -4.74 3.89
C ALA A 211 -15.35 -6.05 3.29
N ILE A 212 -15.44 -7.12 4.05
CA ILE A 212 -15.33 -8.48 3.52
C ILE A 212 -16.43 -8.58 2.47
N ASP A 213 -16.06 -8.76 1.21
CA ASP A 213 -17.04 -9.11 0.19
C ASP A 213 -17.74 -10.40 0.68
N LYS A 214 -18.99 -10.27 1.07
CA LYS A 214 -19.75 -11.40 1.67
C LYS A 214 -19.65 -12.66 0.79
N GLY A 215 -19.59 -12.50 -0.52
CA GLY A 215 -19.42 -13.62 -1.43
C GLY A 215 -18.04 -14.29 -1.43
N LEU A 216 -16.97 -13.60 -0.98
CA LEU A 216 -15.64 -14.20 -0.81
C LEU A 216 -15.50 -14.84 0.58
N SER A 217 -16.14 -14.26 1.61
CA SER A 217 -16.20 -14.85 2.95
C SER A 217 -16.99 -16.14 2.94
N ASP A 218 -18.13 -16.19 2.25
CA ASP A 218 -18.98 -17.39 2.16
C ASP A 218 -18.26 -18.53 1.44
N ARG A 219 -17.54 -18.24 0.35
CA ARG A 219 -16.70 -19.23 -0.34
C ARG A 219 -15.48 -19.68 0.48
N ALA A 220 -14.88 -18.76 1.26
CA ALA A 220 -13.76 -19.11 2.13
C ALA A 220 -14.24 -19.93 3.34
N VAL A 221 -15.39 -19.59 3.91
CA VAL A 221 -16.02 -20.36 4.99
C VAL A 221 -16.41 -21.75 4.47
N GLN A 222 -17.04 -21.86 3.30
CA GLN A 222 -17.38 -23.16 2.70
C GLN A 222 -16.14 -24.04 2.47
N ARG A 223 -15.02 -23.48 1.95
CA ARG A 223 -13.79 -24.25 1.78
C ARG A 223 -13.18 -24.72 3.11
N VAL A 224 -13.28 -23.89 4.16
CA VAL A 224 -12.83 -24.28 5.50
C VAL A 224 -13.73 -25.36 6.08
N GLU A 225 -15.05 -25.24 5.93
CA GLU A 225 -16.02 -26.27 6.36
C GLU A 225 -15.84 -27.60 5.61
N GLU A 226 -15.62 -27.56 4.31
CA GLU A 226 -15.29 -28.73 3.49
C GLU A 226 -13.99 -29.41 3.94
N SER A 227 -12.95 -28.61 4.24
CA SER A 227 -11.67 -29.14 4.72
C SER A 227 -11.77 -29.74 6.13
N ILE A 228 -12.60 -29.16 7.00
CA ILE A 228 -12.87 -29.70 8.34
C ILE A 228 -13.66 -31.01 8.24
N SER A 229 -14.64 -31.09 7.35
CA SER A 229 -15.43 -32.31 7.10
C SER A 229 -14.56 -33.46 6.58
N GLN A 230 -13.68 -33.16 5.59
CA GLN A 230 -12.74 -34.16 5.06
C GLN A 230 -11.74 -34.63 6.11
N ASN A 231 -11.24 -33.74 6.98
CA ASN A 231 -10.36 -34.12 8.08
C ASN A 231 -11.06 -34.95 9.15
N LYS A 232 -12.36 -34.74 9.41
CA LYS A 232 -13.15 -35.57 10.32
C LYS A 232 -13.33 -36.97 9.76
N GLU A 233 -13.67 -37.09 8.47
CA GLU A 233 -13.79 -38.41 7.83
C GLU A 233 -12.48 -39.21 7.87
N ILE A 234 -11.33 -38.53 7.66
CA ILE A 234 -10.02 -39.17 7.74
C ILE A 234 -9.70 -39.64 9.18
N LEU A 235 -10.10 -38.87 10.20
CA LEU A 235 -9.93 -39.27 11.59
C LEU A 235 -10.82 -40.45 11.98
N GLU A 236 -12.08 -40.48 11.53
CA GLU A 236 -13.00 -41.59 11.77
C GLU A 236 -12.52 -42.87 11.10
N ILE A 237 -11.96 -42.79 9.90
CA ILE A 237 -11.37 -43.95 9.20
C ILE A 237 -10.17 -44.49 10.00
N LYS A 238 -9.28 -43.61 10.50
CA LYS A 238 -8.14 -44.05 11.28
C LYS A 238 -8.52 -44.67 12.62
N GLU A 239 -9.53 -44.14 13.32
CA GLU A 239 -10.06 -44.76 14.54
C GLU A 239 -10.71 -46.12 14.31
N ASN A 240 -11.34 -46.33 13.17
CA ASN A 240 -11.93 -47.59 12.80
C ASN A 240 -10.86 -48.63 12.41
N ASP A 241 -9.78 -48.22 11.77
CA ASP A 241 -8.67 -49.09 11.41
C ASP A 241 -7.86 -49.50 12.68
N GLU A 242 -7.70 -48.62 13.66
CA GLU A 242 -7.04 -48.95 14.96
C GLU A 242 -7.92 -49.90 15.79
N LYS A 243 -9.26 -49.83 15.72
CA LYS A 243 -10.17 -50.75 16.41
C LYS A 243 -10.20 -52.14 15.79
N GLN A 244 -9.83 -52.30 14.51
CA GLN A 244 -9.78 -53.60 13.80
C GLN A 244 -8.42 -54.29 13.90
N SER A 245 -7.36 -53.57 14.34
CA SER A 245 -5.99 -54.10 14.41
C SER A 245 -5.57 -54.60 15.78
N THR A 246 -6.46 -54.79 16.76
CA THR A 246 -6.15 -55.46 18.02
C THR A 246 -6.32 -56.98 17.91
N PRO A 247 -5.25 -57.77 17.85
CA PRO A 247 -5.34 -59.22 17.97
C PRO A 247 -5.66 -59.59 19.43
N LYS A 248 -6.73 -60.38 19.58
CA LYS A 248 -7.01 -61.13 20.81
C LYS A 248 -5.92 -62.20 20.98
N ASP A 249 -4.99 -61.95 21.90
CA ASP A 249 -4.36 -63.10 22.56
C ASP A 249 -3.96 -62.71 23.98
N SER A 250 -4.59 -63.49 24.85
CA SER A 250 -4.38 -63.57 26.27
C SER A 250 -3.01 -64.15 26.61
N LYS A 251 -2.29 -63.60 27.60
CA LYS A 251 -1.72 -64.38 28.68
C LYS A 251 -1.33 -63.48 29.86
N LYS A 252 -1.86 -63.95 30.98
CA LYS A 252 -1.55 -63.54 32.36
C LYS A 252 -0.05 -63.47 32.62
N THR A 253 0.43 -62.47 33.30
CA THR A 253 1.46 -62.59 34.33
C THR A 253 1.31 -61.46 35.37
N GLN A 254 1.51 -61.89 36.60
CA GLN A 254 1.15 -61.28 37.88
C GLN A 254 1.96 -60.03 38.23
N ALA A 255 1.27 -59.20 38.92
CA ALA A 255 1.59 -58.26 40.00
C ALA A 255 3.05 -58.08 40.47
N SER A 256 3.39 -56.83 40.67
CA SER A 256 3.73 -56.31 42.02
C SER A 256 3.86 -54.78 42.00
N PRO A 257 3.52 -54.10 43.10
CA PRO A 257 3.43 -52.66 43.18
C PRO A 257 4.68 -52.03 43.78
N ILE A 258 5.09 -50.89 43.29
CA ILE A 258 6.01 -50.01 44.01
C ILE A 258 5.40 -48.62 44.07
N ARG A 259 5.05 -48.30 45.28
CA ARG A 259 4.82 -47.05 46.02
C ARG A 259 5.36 -45.77 45.37
N GLU A 260 4.46 -44.80 45.36
CA GLU A 260 4.55 -43.47 46.02
C GLU A 260 5.97 -42.94 46.30
N ILE A 261 6.25 -41.77 45.74
CA ILE A 261 6.80 -40.64 46.50
C ILE A 261 6.14 -39.38 45.98
N LEU A 262 5.23 -38.89 46.78
CA LEU A 262 4.83 -37.48 46.92
C LEU A 262 6.04 -36.72 47.47
N GLU A 263 6.29 -35.55 46.96
CA GLU A 263 6.67 -34.40 47.80
C GLU A 263 6.67 -33.15 46.97
N THR A 264 5.76 -32.27 47.27
CA THR A 264 5.75 -30.82 47.16
C THR A 264 6.38 -30.23 48.43
N PRO A 265 6.38 -28.94 48.65
CA PRO A 265 6.88 -27.76 47.93
C PRO A 265 7.73 -26.90 48.92
N ASN A 266 7.95 -25.66 48.58
CA ASN A 266 8.40 -24.52 49.43
C ASN A 266 9.84 -24.07 49.12
N SER A 267 10.16 -22.84 49.14
CA SER A 267 9.60 -21.58 49.62
C SER A 267 10.62 -20.49 49.35
N ILE A 268 10.14 -19.33 48.98
CA ILE A 268 10.48 -18.02 49.52
C ILE A 268 11.93 -17.85 50.04
N SER A 269 12.63 -16.89 49.46
CA SER A 269 13.38 -15.91 50.24
C SER A 269 13.68 -14.66 49.44
N THR A 270 13.00 -13.61 49.84
CA THR A 270 13.37 -12.20 49.78
C THR A 270 14.75 -12.01 50.41
N GLU A 271 15.62 -11.29 49.73
CA GLU A 271 16.60 -10.43 50.41
C GLU A 271 16.89 -9.16 49.58
N SER A 272 16.56 -8.08 50.20
CA SER A 272 16.97 -6.70 50.00
C SER A 272 18.48 -6.56 50.35
N ASN A 273 19.19 -5.70 49.59
CA ASN A 273 20.17 -4.71 50.09
C ASN A 273 20.71 -3.92 48.87
N GLN A 274 20.45 -2.65 48.80
CA GLN A 274 21.26 -1.48 49.25
C GLN A 274 22.78 -1.60 48.92
N SER A 275 23.20 -0.90 47.91
CA SER A 275 24.23 0.15 47.91
C SER A 275 24.21 0.87 46.56
#